data_ccd2babd99a45120d672d82f7062eacf
#
_entry.id   ccd2babd99a45120d672d82f7062eacf
#
_cell.length_a   1.000
_cell.length_b   1.000
_cell.length_c   1.000
_cell.angle_alpha   90.00
_cell.angle_beta   90.00
_cell.angle_gamma   90.00
#
_symmetry.space_group_name_H-M   'P 1'
#
loop_
_entity.id
_entity.type
_entity.pdbx_description
1 polymer ?
#
loop_
_entity_poly.entity_id
_entity_poly.type
_entity_poly.pdbx_seq_one_letter_code
_entity_poly.pdbx_strand_id
1 'polypeptide(L)'
;MLEQDYLMRILLQFAEAIRRSWARSVEDRDPRDAANMLERAIGDATDIDGATLLSLSPESIASVMQVSGVDPRVSEYIARSLLLASGYLAEAGEGDLSAL
;
A
#
# COMPACT_ATOMS: atom_id res chain seq x y z
N MET A 1 -0.98 17.62 -20.06
CA MET A 1 -1.54 16.42 -20.71
C MET A 1 -0.78 15.17 -20.37
N LEU A 2 0.53 15.16 -20.55
CA LEU A 2 1.35 13.99 -20.19
C LEU A 2 1.29 13.66 -18.70
N GLU A 3 1.29 14.68 -17.84
CA GLU A 3 1.19 14.50 -16.40
C GLU A 3 -0.14 13.86 -15.99
N GLN A 4 -1.22 14.28 -16.65
CA GLN A 4 -2.55 13.78 -16.35
C GLN A 4 -2.69 12.31 -16.75
N ASP A 5 -2.13 11.94 -17.90
CA ASP A 5 -2.14 10.54 -18.35
C ASP A 5 -1.29 9.66 -17.44
N TYR A 6 -0.14 10.18 -17.03
CA TYR A 6 0.75 9.48 -16.11
C TYR A 6 0.08 9.25 -14.77
N LEU A 7 -0.55 10.30 -14.23
CA LEU A 7 -1.26 10.23 -12.97
C LEU A 7 -2.41 9.22 -13.04
N MET A 8 -3.19 9.27 -14.10
CA MET A 8 -4.31 8.33 -14.29
C MET A 8 -3.80 6.89 -14.32
N ARG A 9 -2.68 6.65 -14.97
CA ARG A 9 -2.07 5.32 -15.03
C ARG A 9 -1.69 4.82 -13.64
N ILE A 10 -1.08 5.68 -12.83
CA ILE A 10 -0.71 5.33 -11.46
C ILE A 10 -1.95 4.98 -10.63
N LEU A 11 -2.99 5.80 -10.73
CA LEU A 11 -4.23 5.58 -9.98
C LEU A 11 -4.89 4.26 -10.38
N LEU A 12 -4.90 3.95 -11.68
CA LEU A 12 -5.45 2.68 -12.16
C LEU A 12 -4.62 1.49 -11.69
N GLN A 13 -3.31 1.63 -11.66
CA GLN A 13 -2.42 0.58 -11.15
C GLN A 13 -2.68 0.32 -9.67
N PHE A 14 -2.88 1.37 -8.88
CA PHE A 14 -3.24 1.21 -7.47
C PHE A 14 -4.58 0.53 -7.29
N ALA A 15 -5.58 0.96 -8.04
CA ALA A 15 -6.91 0.36 -7.96
C ALA A 15 -6.84 -1.14 -8.28
N GLU A 16 -6.07 -1.51 -9.31
CA GLU A 16 -5.88 -2.91 -9.70
C GLU A 16 -5.11 -3.67 -8.62
N ALA A 17 -4.08 -3.07 -8.04
CA ALA A 17 -3.30 -3.69 -6.97
C ALA A 17 -4.17 -3.95 -5.74
N ILE A 18 -5.03 -3.01 -5.39
CA ILE A 18 -5.95 -3.16 -4.26
C ILE A 18 -6.91 -4.32 -4.54
N ARG A 19 -7.48 -4.37 -5.74
CA ARG A 19 -8.39 -5.45 -6.12
C ARG A 19 -7.71 -6.82 -6.07
N ARG A 20 -6.51 -6.91 -6.62
CA ARG A 20 -5.74 -8.16 -6.62
C ARG A 20 -5.33 -8.58 -5.23
N SER A 21 -4.96 -7.62 -4.39
CA SER A 21 -4.56 -7.92 -3.02
C SER A 21 -5.74 -8.50 -2.23
N TRP A 22 -6.93 -7.94 -2.44
CA TRP A 22 -8.12 -8.44 -1.78
C TRP A 22 -8.40 -9.89 -2.20
N ALA A 23 -8.33 -10.17 -3.50
CA ALA A 23 -8.53 -11.52 -4.01
C ALA A 23 -7.48 -12.48 -3.44
N ARG A 24 -6.22 -12.04 -3.38
CA ARG A 24 -5.14 -12.86 -2.81
C ARG A 24 -5.39 -13.17 -1.35
N SER A 25 -5.86 -12.20 -0.58
CA SER A 25 -6.13 -12.40 0.84
C SER A 25 -7.33 -13.31 1.07
N VAL A 26 -8.43 -13.08 0.35
CA VAL A 26 -9.70 -13.77 0.60
C VAL A 26 -9.76 -15.11 -0.13
N GLU A 27 -9.49 -15.11 -1.44
CA GLU A 27 -9.65 -16.32 -2.26
C GLU A 27 -8.48 -17.28 -2.08
N ASP A 28 -7.27 -16.75 -2.09
CA ASP A 28 -6.05 -17.56 -1.96
C ASP A 28 -5.61 -17.73 -0.52
N ARG A 29 -6.28 -17.06 0.41
CA ARG A 29 -5.99 -17.11 1.85
C ARG A 29 -4.53 -16.79 2.17
N ASP A 30 -3.99 -15.81 1.46
CA ASP A 30 -2.60 -15.40 1.62
C ASP A 30 -2.50 -13.90 1.89
N PRO A 31 -2.87 -13.47 3.12
CA PRO A 31 -2.84 -12.04 3.45
C PRO A 31 -1.43 -11.46 3.47
N ARG A 32 -0.42 -12.27 3.76
CA ARG A 32 0.97 -11.78 3.75
C ARG A 32 1.40 -11.38 2.35
N ASP A 33 1.09 -12.20 1.34
CA ASP A 33 1.39 -11.86 -0.04
C ASP A 33 0.53 -10.70 -0.53
N ALA A 34 -0.72 -10.62 -0.04
CA ALA A 34 -1.59 -9.48 -0.34
C ALA A 34 -0.94 -8.16 0.11
N ALA A 35 -0.36 -8.14 1.32
CA ALA A 35 0.36 -6.97 1.81
C ALA A 35 1.57 -6.65 0.93
N ASN A 36 2.32 -7.68 0.53
CA ASN A 36 3.47 -7.51 -0.34
C ASN A 36 3.08 -6.89 -1.68
N MET A 37 1.94 -7.27 -2.23
CA MET A 37 1.45 -6.69 -3.48
C MET A 37 1.22 -5.19 -3.36
N LEU A 38 0.65 -4.75 -2.25
CA LEU A 38 0.41 -3.33 -2.01
C LEU A 38 1.71 -2.56 -1.76
N GLU A 39 2.66 -3.17 -1.04
CA GLU A 39 3.97 -2.57 -0.81
C GLU A 39 4.70 -2.33 -2.13
N ARG A 40 4.63 -3.29 -3.06
CA ARG A 40 5.23 -3.15 -4.38
C ARG A 40 4.56 -2.04 -5.18
N ALA A 41 3.25 -1.94 -5.10
CA ALA A 41 2.51 -0.89 -5.82
C ALA A 41 2.95 0.49 -5.32
N ILE A 42 3.15 0.65 -4.03
CA ILE A 42 3.65 1.91 -3.44
C ILE A 42 5.04 2.22 -3.96
N GLY A 43 5.94 1.24 -3.92
CA GLY A 43 7.31 1.41 -4.41
C GLY A 43 7.36 1.78 -5.87
N ASP A 44 6.56 1.11 -6.70
CA ASP A 44 6.51 1.39 -8.14
C ASP A 44 5.99 2.79 -8.44
N ALA A 45 5.08 3.29 -7.62
CA ALA A 45 4.46 4.60 -7.86
C ALA A 45 5.30 5.76 -7.33
N THR A 46 6.09 5.55 -6.28
CA THR A 46 6.72 6.65 -5.55
C THR A 46 8.24 6.52 -5.39
N ASP A 47 8.80 5.38 -5.69
CA ASP A 47 10.20 5.03 -5.38
C ASP A 47 10.47 5.02 -3.85
N ILE A 48 9.42 5.00 -3.05
CA ILE A 48 9.53 4.88 -1.60
C ILE A 48 9.20 3.44 -1.22
N ASP A 49 10.04 2.84 -0.39
CA ASP A 49 9.82 1.46 0.04
C ASP A 49 8.56 1.35 0.90
N GLY A 50 7.58 0.59 0.42
CA GLY A 50 6.30 0.42 1.11
C GLY A 50 6.45 -0.20 2.50
N ALA A 51 7.36 -1.16 2.65
CA ALA A 51 7.60 -1.78 3.95
C ALA A 51 8.14 -0.77 4.95
N THR A 52 9.01 0.14 4.49
CA THR A 52 9.52 1.22 5.34
C THR A 52 8.38 2.13 5.79
N LEU A 53 7.47 2.49 4.89
CA LEU A 53 6.32 3.34 5.24
C LEU A 53 5.44 2.67 6.30
N LEU A 54 5.24 1.36 6.20
CA LEU A 54 4.43 0.64 7.18
C LEU A 54 5.01 0.68 8.59
N SER A 55 6.32 0.88 8.71
CA SER A 55 6.98 0.96 10.01
C SER A 55 6.92 2.35 10.64
N LEU A 56 6.44 3.34 9.91
CA LEU A 56 6.41 4.72 10.38
C LEU A 56 5.06 5.06 11.04
N SER A 57 5.09 6.09 11.91
CA SER A 57 3.85 6.65 12.46
C SER A 57 3.06 7.37 11.36
N PRO A 58 1.74 7.56 11.54
CA PRO A 58 0.96 8.31 10.56
C PRO A 58 1.50 9.71 10.27
N GLU A 59 2.00 10.39 11.29
CA GLU A 59 2.57 11.72 11.13
C GLU A 59 3.84 11.69 10.28
N SER A 60 4.68 10.69 10.49
CA SER A 60 5.91 10.51 9.71
C SER A 60 5.59 10.18 8.26
N ILE A 61 4.59 9.34 8.02
CA ILE A 61 4.14 9.01 6.67
C ILE A 61 3.69 10.27 5.95
N ALA A 62 2.86 11.09 6.60
CA ALA A 62 2.37 12.34 6.02
C ALA A 62 3.53 13.26 5.65
N SER A 63 4.52 13.38 6.54
CA SER A 63 5.71 14.20 6.31
C SER A 63 6.51 13.72 5.12
N VAL A 64 6.71 12.40 5.01
CA VAL A 64 7.44 11.81 3.88
C VAL A 64 6.72 12.10 2.56
N MET A 65 5.39 11.94 2.53
CA MET A 65 4.60 12.21 1.33
C MET A 65 4.72 13.68 0.92
N GLN A 66 4.65 14.59 1.88
CA GLN A 66 4.72 16.01 1.63
C GLN A 66 6.10 16.42 1.11
N VAL A 67 7.15 15.96 1.76
CA VAL A 67 8.53 16.28 1.36
C VAL A 67 8.87 15.68 0.00
N SER A 68 8.35 14.50 -0.29
CA SER A 68 8.61 13.81 -1.57
C SER A 68 7.81 14.40 -2.73
N GLY A 69 6.88 15.32 -2.46
CA GLY A 69 6.10 15.96 -3.52
C GLY A 69 5.11 15.02 -4.20
N VAL A 70 4.63 14.02 -3.46
CA VAL A 70 3.66 13.07 -4.00
C VAL A 70 2.31 13.78 -4.22
N ASP A 71 1.70 13.56 -5.39
CA ASP A 71 0.39 14.14 -5.70
C ASP A 71 -0.64 13.72 -4.64
N PRO A 72 -1.47 14.66 -4.14
CA PRO A 72 -2.46 14.32 -3.10
C PRO A 72 -3.39 13.16 -3.46
N ARG A 73 -3.73 12.99 -4.74
CA ARG A 73 -4.58 11.87 -5.17
C ARG A 73 -3.86 10.55 -5.05
N VAL A 74 -2.57 10.53 -5.35
CA VAL A 74 -1.72 9.34 -5.16
C VAL A 74 -1.55 9.07 -3.68
N SER A 75 -1.33 10.10 -2.87
CA SER A 75 -1.19 9.97 -1.42
C SER A 75 -2.42 9.31 -0.79
N GLU A 76 -3.62 9.63 -1.28
CA GLU A 76 -4.84 9.02 -0.79
C GLU A 76 -4.85 7.51 -1.05
N TYR A 77 -4.46 7.08 -2.25
CA TYR A 77 -4.36 5.66 -2.57
C TYR A 77 -3.27 4.97 -1.76
N ILE A 78 -2.16 5.66 -1.53
CA ILE A 78 -1.09 5.14 -0.68
C ILE A 78 -1.62 4.90 0.74
N ALA A 79 -2.35 5.87 1.29
CA ALA A 79 -2.94 5.74 2.62
C ALA A 79 -3.89 4.55 2.71
N ARG A 80 -4.75 4.39 1.71
CA ARG A 80 -5.66 3.24 1.65
C ARG A 80 -4.89 1.93 1.55
N SER A 81 -3.85 1.90 0.74
CA SER A 81 -3.02 0.72 0.56
C SER A 81 -2.30 0.34 1.85
N LEU A 82 -1.80 1.34 2.57
CA LEU A 82 -1.13 1.11 3.86
C LEU A 82 -2.10 0.56 4.90
N LEU A 83 -3.32 1.08 4.95
CA LEU A 83 -4.34 0.58 5.86
C LEU A 83 -4.68 -0.88 5.55
N LEU A 84 -4.87 -1.20 4.28
CA LEU A 84 -5.16 -2.57 3.87
C LEU A 84 -3.99 -3.50 4.16
N ALA A 85 -2.78 -3.07 3.81
CA ALA A 85 -1.57 -3.87 4.04
C ALA A 85 -1.38 -4.14 5.53
N SER A 86 -1.61 -3.13 6.36
CA SER A 86 -1.54 -3.27 7.81
C SER A 86 -2.55 -4.29 8.31
N GLY A 87 -3.77 -4.25 7.79
CA GLY A 87 -4.81 -5.22 8.12
C GLY A 87 -4.44 -6.64 7.70
N TYR A 88 -3.90 -6.79 6.49
CA TYR A 88 -3.47 -8.10 5.99
C TYR A 88 -2.32 -8.67 6.84
N LEU A 89 -1.36 -7.82 7.22
CA LEU A 89 -0.24 -8.25 8.05
C LEU A 89 -0.70 -8.64 9.45
N ALA A 90 -1.64 -7.89 10.02
CA ALA A 90 -2.23 -8.23 11.30
C ALA A 90 -2.93 -9.59 11.24
N GLU A 91 -3.67 -9.83 10.16
CA GLU A 91 -4.35 -11.10 9.94
C GLU A 91 -3.35 -12.25 9.77
N ALA A 92 -2.28 -12.02 9.01
CA ALA A 92 -1.25 -13.02 8.78
C ALA A 92 -0.46 -13.32 10.05
N GLY A 93 -0.21 -12.30 10.88
CA GLY A 93 0.56 -12.42 12.11
C GLY A 93 -0.27 -12.79 13.34
N GLU A 94 -1.59 -12.76 13.22
CA GLU A 94 -2.47 -13.02 14.37
C GLU A 94 -2.26 -14.40 14.94
N GLY A 95 -2.03 -15.40 14.07
CA GLY A 95 -1.72 -16.73 14.50
C GLY A 95 -0.42 -16.80 15.30
N ASP A 96 0.60 -16.08 14.84
CA ASP A 96 1.90 -16.02 15.51
C ASP A 96 1.80 -15.29 16.84
N LEU A 97 1.05 -14.19 16.86
CA LEU A 97 0.86 -13.39 18.08
C LEU A 97 0.01 -14.13 19.11
N SER A 98 -1.00 -14.84 18.65
CA SER A 98 -1.86 -15.59 19.55
C SER A 98 -1.16 -16.81 20.14
N ALA A 99 -0.04 -17.23 19.55
CA ALA A 99 0.78 -18.30 20.11
C ALA A 99 1.67 -17.81 21.27
N LEU A 100 1.77 -16.50 21.41
CA LEU A 100 2.53 -15.91 22.52
C LEU A 100 1.63 -15.72 23.74
#